data_eb9831d9bcf2669d4911bc3865033db3
#
_entry.id   eb9831d9bcf2669d4911bc3865033db3
#
_cell.length_a   1.000
_cell.length_b   1.000
_cell.length_c   1.000
_cell.angle_alpha   90.00
_cell.angle_beta   90.00
_cell.angle_gamma   90.00
#
_symmetry.space_group_name_H-M   'P 1'
#
loop_
_entity.id
_entity.type
_entity.pdbx_description
1 polymer ?
#
loop_
_entity_poly.entity_id
_entity_poly.type
_entity_poly.pdbx_seq_one_letter_code
_entity_poly.pdbx_strand_id
1 'polypeptide(L)'
;MDRTFIMKTDAVYRVIRYIGVGLIFVSLAWAFYKGTGPETHPGGPAFSRAVGFYTDGNYEDALQNYETSIREHPDFVHAKRGRARTLMQLGRDREALEAFNEVLEQDSGSAVSFANRGILQDRMGLYPQAIADYDKAISMDPHLGEGMDWFTRLLQDRKKKPQTLTERLQTLRQRDAEPKEQ
;
A
#
# COMPACT_ATOMS: atom_id res chain seq x y z
N MET A 1 -6.17 56.39 42.53
CA MET A 1 -6.08 55.19 41.70
C MET A 1 -7.04 55.39 40.51
N ASP A 2 -6.47 55.55 39.31
CA ASP A 2 -7.10 56.27 38.21
C ASP A 2 -8.14 55.41 37.48
N ARG A 3 -9.42 55.75 37.53
CA ARG A 3 -10.55 55.05 36.82
C ARG A 3 -10.30 54.92 35.32
N THR A 4 -9.51 55.84 34.75
CA THR A 4 -9.14 55.83 33.32
C THR A 4 -8.19 54.74 32.95
N PHE A 5 -7.34 54.27 33.87
CA PHE A 5 -6.41 53.17 33.65
C PHE A 5 -7.14 51.80 33.62
N ILE A 6 -8.12 51.60 34.53
CA ILE A 6 -8.92 50.36 34.61
C ILE A 6 -9.78 50.21 33.34
N MET A 7 -10.41 51.30 32.85
CA MET A 7 -11.22 51.23 31.64
C MET A 7 -10.42 50.91 30.36
N LYS A 8 -9.15 51.36 30.30
CA LYS A 8 -8.26 51.01 29.18
C LYS A 8 -7.86 49.53 29.17
N THR A 9 -7.59 48.97 30.36
CA THR A 9 -7.27 47.52 30.46
C THR A 9 -8.44 46.64 30.04
N ASP A 10 -9.67 46.98 30.43
CA ASP A 10 -10.86 46.21 30.03
C ASP A 10 -11.14 46.24 28.52
N ALA A 11 -10.86 47.36 27.86
CA ALA A 11 -10.96 47.49 26.44
C ALA A 11 -9.92 46.62 25.70
N VAL A 12 -8.67 46.61 26.19
CA VAL A 12 -7.60 45.78 25.66
C VAL A 12 -7.90 44.30 25.84
N TYR A 13 -8.39 43.88 27.01
CA TYR A 13 -8.80 42.49 27.25
C TYR A 13 -9.93 42.05 26.34
N ARG A 14 -10.92 42.87 26.07
CA ARG A 14 -12.00 42.59 25.12
C ARG A 14 -11.46 42.41 23.72
N VAL A 15 -10.58 43.27 23.25
CA VAL A 15 -9.97 43.16 21.92
C VAL A 15 -9.16 41.88 21.78
N ILE A 16 -8.31 41.53 22.75
CA ILE A 16 -7.50 40.32 22.77
C ILE A 16 -8.41 39.09 22.75
N ARG A 17 -9.51 39.08 23.51
CA ARG A 17 -10.50 37.98 23.52
C ARG A 17 -11.14 37.80 22.17
N TYR A 18 -11.57 38.87 21.49
CA TYR A 18 -12.15 38.76 20.14
C TYR A 18 -11.14 38.31 19.09
N ILE A 19 -9.90 38.75 19.17
CA ILE A 19 -8.82 38.27 18.30
C ILE A 19 -8.59 36.78 18.54
N GLY A 20 -8.51 36.32 19.79
CA GLY A 20 -8.30 34.93 20.15
C GLY A 20 -9.43 34.02 19.63
N VAL A 21 -10.71 34.46 19.83
CA VAL A 21 -11.88 33.76 19.30
C VAL A 21 -11.85 33.72 17.77
N GLY A 22 -11.52 34.84 17.13
CA GLY A 22 -11.39 34.90 15.66
C GLY A 22 -10.36 33.93 15.11
N LEU A 23 -9.17 33.85 15.75
CA LEU A 23 -8.11 32.90 15.37
C LEU A 23 -8.55 31.44 15.52
N ILE A 24 -9.33 31.12 16.58
CA ILE A 24 -9.89 29.77 16.76
C ILE A 24 -10.86 29.44 15.61
N PHE A 25 -11.75 30.35 15.25
CA PHE A 25 -12.67 30.13 14.12
C PHE A 25 -11.95 29.99 12.79
N VAL A 26 -10.92 30.80 12.54
CA VAL A 26 -10.09 30.67 11.33
C VAL A 26 -9.35 29.34 11.30
N SER A 27 -8.77 28.89 12.43
CA SER A 27 -8.08 27.60 12.51
C SER A 27 -9.05 26.41 12.34
N LEU A 28 -10.26 26.48 12.91
CA LEU A 28 -11.29 25.47 12.73
C LEU A 28 -11.81 25.44 11.27
N ALA A 29 -12.05 26.59 10.67
CA ALA A 29 -12.45 26.69 9.27
C ALA A 29 -11.36 26.15 8.34
N TRP A 30 -10.08 26.43 8.63
CA TRP A 30 -8.96 25.90 7.88
C TRP A 30 -8.78 24.39 8.05
N ALA A 31 -8.96 23.87 9.26
CA ALA A 31 -8.95 22.44 9.54
C ALA A 31 -10.11 21.74 8.82
N PHE A 32 -11.30 22.33 8.85
CA PHE A 32 -12.47 21.86 8.11
C PHE A 32 -12.23 21.86 6.59
N TYR A 33 -11.70 22.96 6.06
CA TYR A 33 -11.35 23.08 4.63
C TYR A 33 -10.30 22.06 4.19
N LYS A 34 -9.25 21.81 5.00
CA LYS A 34 -8.27 20.75 4.74
C LYS A 34 -8.85 19.34 4.88
N GLY A 35 -9.79 19.12 5.83
CA GLY A 35 -10.38 17.81 6.06
C GLY A 35 -11.51 17.44 5.09
N THR A 36 -12.09 18.43 4.38
CA THR A 36 -13.19 18.21 3.42
C THR A 36 -12.75 18.34 1.96
N GLY A 37 -11.50 18.72 1.72
CA GLY A 37 -10.94 18.70 0.36
C GLY A 37 -10.97 17.24 -0.16
N PRO A 38 -11.40 17.00 -1.41
CA PRO A 38 -11.25 15.68 -1.98
C PRO A 38 -9.76 15.30 -1.88
N GLU A 39 -9.44 14.24 -1.14
CA GLU A 39 -8.10 13.64 -1.20
C GLU A 39 -7.89 13.21 -2.66
N THR A 40 -7.20 14.06 -3.41
CA THR A 40 -6.88 13.79 -4.81
C THR A 40 -5.70 12.83 -4.87
N HIS A 41 -5.95 11.58 -4.45
CA HIS A 41 -5.01 10.51 -4.80
C HIS A 41 -4.93 10.44 -6.33
N PRO A 42 -3.73 10.27 -6.89
CA PRO A 42 -3.56 10.15 -8.34
C PRO A 42 -4.48 9.12 -9.01
N GLY A 43 -4.93 8.11 -8.26
CA GLY A 43 -5.89 7.10 -8.71
C GLY A 43 -7.35 7.38 -8.36
N GLY A 44 -7.65 8.60 -7.89
CA GLY A 44 -9.01 9.03 -7.54
C GLY A 44 -9.60 8.37 -6.27
N PRO A 45 -10.86 8.73 -5.92
CA PRO A 45 -11.53 8.18 -4.74
C PRO A 45 -11.77 6.67 -4.81
N ALA A 46 -11.88 6.11 -6.01
CA ALA A 46 -12.04 4.67 -6.22
C ALA A 46 -10.80 3.90 -5.74
N PHE A 47 -9.59 4.41 -6.00
CA PHE A 47 -8.35 3.81 -5.49
C PHE A 47 -8.31 3.77 -3.96
N SER A 48 -8.64 4.87 -3.30
CA SER A 48 -8.64 4.92 -1.82
C SER A 48 -9.62 3.91 -1.22
N ARG A 49 -10.84 3.79 -1.80
CA ARG A 49 -11.81 2.76 -1.36
C ARG A 49 -11.29 1.35 -1.60
N ALA A 50 -10.66 1.11 -2.77
CA ALA A 50 -10.10 -0.20 -3.10
C ALA A 50 -9.04 -0.63 -2.08
N VAL A 51 -8.14 0.29 -1.67
CA VAL A 51 -7.14 0.04 -0.62
C VAL A 51 -7.82 -0.29 0.70
N GLY A 52 -8.86 0.44 1.10
CA GLY A 52 -9.64 0.15 2.30
C GLY A 52 -10.23 -1.26 2.27
N PHE A 53 -10.99 -1.59 1.24
CA PHE A 53 -11.58 -2.94 1.08
C PHE A 53 -10.53 -4.05 1.06
N TYR A 54 -9.39 -3.83 0.41
CA TYR A 54 -8.30 -4.79 0.39
C TYR A 54 -7.73 -5.05 1.80
N THR A 55 -7.54 -4.00 2.61
CA THR A 55 -7.04 -4.13 3.99
C THR A 55 -8.03 -4.81 4.92
N ASP A 56 -9.32 -4.64 4.66
CA ASP A 56 -10.42 -5.28 5.39
C ASP A 56 -10.67 -6.75 4.96
N GLY A 57 -9.96 -7.22 3.91
CA GLY A 57 -10.13 -8.56 3.36
C GLY A 57 -11.33 -8.72 2.42
N ASN A 58 -12.02 -7.63 2.09
CA ASN A 58 -13.16 -7.60 1.16
C ASN A 58 -12.64 -7.50 -0.29
N TYR A 59 -12.08 -8.62 -0.78
CA TYR A 59 -11.33 -8.62 -2.04
C TYR A 59 -12.20 -8.41 -3.28
N GLU A 60 -13.45 -8.83 -3.29
CA GLU A 60 -14.39 -8.60 -4.39
C GLU A 60 -14.68 -7.10 -4.55
N ASP A 61 -14.97 -6.40 -3.45
CA ASP A 61 -15.22 -4.96 -3.46
C ASP A 61 -13.94 -4.19 -3.79
N ALA A 62 -12.78 -4.66 -3.30
CA ALA A 62 -11.49 -4.10 -3.64
C ALA A 62 -11.24 -4.20 -5.16
N LEU A 63 -11.50 -5.36 -5.77
CA LEU A 63 -11.32 -5.57 -7.21
C LEU A 63 -12.17 -4.59 -8.02
N GLN A 64 -13.46 -4.49 -7.73
CA GLN A 64 -14.37 -3.58 -8.42
C GLN A 64 -13.92 -2.12 -8.34
N ASN A 65 -13.42 -1.70 -7.18
CA ASN A 65 -12.94 -0.33 -6.98
C ASN A 65 -11.58 -0.09 -7.65
N TYR A 66 -10.65 -1.07 -7.69
CA TYR A 66 -9.43 -0.97 -8.49
C TYR A 66 -9.74 -0.87 -9.98
N GLU A 67 -10.68 -1.67 -10.51
CA GLU A 67 -11.10 -1.60 -11.90
C GLU A 67 -11.74 -0.25 -12.24
N THR A 68 -12.51 0.33 -11.31
CA THR A 68 -13.06 1.68 -11.47
C THR A 68 -11.95 2.71 -11.54
N SER A 69 -10.97 2.64 -10.62
CA SER A 69 -9.80 3.52 -10.64
C SER A 69 -9.00 3.41 -11.95
N ILE A 70 -8.82 2.20 -12.48
CA ILE A 70 -8.12 1.96 -13.75
C ILE A 70 -8.90 2.55 -14.94
N ARG A 71 -10.25 2.46 -14.94
CA ARG A 71 -11.08 3.08 -15.99
C ARG A 71 -10.98 4.61 -15.96
N GLU A 72 -10.94 5.21 -14.77
CA GLU A 72 -10.83 6.65 -14.58
C GLU A 72 -9.40 7.16 -14.84
N HIS A 73 -8.40 6.34 -14.50
CA HIS A 73 -6.97 6.68 -14.59
C HIS A 73 -6.16 5.48 -15.17
N PRO A 74 -6.19 5.26 -16.49
CA PRO A 74 -5.59 4.08 -17.15
C PRO A 74 -4.08 3.93 -16.93
N ASP A 75 -3.37 5.03 -16.75
CA ASP A 75 -1.91 5.04 -16.55
C ASP A 75 -1.49 4.90 -15.07
N PHE A 76 -2.46 4.82 -14.15
CA PHE A 76 -2.16 4.74 -12.73
C PHE A 76 -1.74 3.32 -12.33
N VAL A 77 -0.45 3.03 -12.43
CA VAL A 77 0.15 1.70 -12.22
C VAL A 77 -0.15 1.11 -10.82
N HIS A 78 -0.32 1.97 -9.80
CA HIS A 78 -0.64 1.50 -8.44
C HIS A 78 -2.01 0.81 -8.36
N ALA A 79 -3.02 1.27 -9.11
CA ALA A 79 -4.32 0.61 -9.19
C ALA A 79 -4.21 -0.74 -9.91
N LYS A 80 -3.45 -0.81 -11.02
CA LYS A 80 -3.17 -2.08 -11.72
C LYS A 80 -2.47 -3.09 -10.82
N ARG A 81 -1.48 -2.64 -10.04
CA ARG A 81 -0.80 -3.48 -9.05
C ARG A 81 -1.75 -3.95 -7.93
N GLY A 82 -2.62 -3.05 -7.46
CA GLY A 82 -3.68 -3.39 -6.50
C GLY A 82 -4.62 -4.45 -7.04
N ARG A 83 -5.11 -4.31 -8.30
CA ARG A 83 -5.92 -5.30 -8.99
C ARG A 83 -5.24 -6.66 -9.05
N ALA A 84 -3.98 -6.71 -9.49
CA ALA A 84 -3.21 -7.96 -9.61
C ALA A 84 -3.09 -8.69 -8.25
N ARG A 85 -2.76 -7.96 -7.18
CA ARG A 85 -2.71 -8.50 -5.82
C ARG A 85 -4.07 -9.00 -5.34
N THR A 86 -5.13 -8.29 -5.65
CA THR A 86 -6.50 -8.65 -5.26
C THR A 86 -6.94 -9.92 -5.96
N LEU A 87 -6.68 -10.07 -7.27
CA LEU A 87 -6.93 -11.29 -8.02
C LEU A 87 -6.17 -12.49 -7.43
N MET A 88 -4.92 -12.28 -7.00
CA MET A 88 -4.13 -13.31 -6.33
C MET A 88 -4.76 -13.74 -4.99
N GLN A 89 -5.34 -12.81 -4.20
CA GLN A 89 -6.04 -13.14 -2.95
C GLN A 89 -7.35 -13.89 -3.19
N LEU A 90 -8.03 -13.59 -4.28
CA LEU A 90 -9.24 -14.30 -4.73
C LEU A 90 -8.98 -15.70 -5.33
N GLY A 91 -7.70 -16.10 -5.46
CA GLY A 91 -7.33 -17.38 -6.10
C GLY A 91 -7.52 -17.39 -7.61
N ARG A 92 -7.75 -16.22 -8.25
CA ARG A 92 -7.87 -16.07 -9.70
C ARG A 92 -6.46 -15.97 -10.33
N ASP A 93 -5.69 -17.06 -10.18
CA ASP A 93 -4.24 -17.09 -10.41
C ASP A 93 -3.83 -16.74 -11.84
N ARG A 94 -4.56 -17.21 -12.84
CA ARG A 94 -4.25 -16.89 -14.25
C ARG A 94 -4.43 -15.41 -14.55
N GLU A 95 -5.55 -14.84 -14.10
CA GLU A 95 -5.83 -13.43 -14.30
C GLU A 95 -4.85 -12.53 -13.50
N ALA A 96 -4.47 -12.98 -12.30
CA ALA A 96 -3.45 -12.29 -11.52
C ALA A 96 -2.09 -12.29 -12.23
N LEU A 97 -1.69 -13.41 -12.87
CA LEU A 97 -0.45 -13.51 -13.62
C LEU A 97 -0.43 -12.55 -14.82
N GLU A 98 -1.51 -12.52 -15.59
CA GLU A 98 -1.68 -11.56 -16.69
C GLU A 98 -1.60 -10.11 -16.20
N ALA A 99 -2.31 -9.80 -15.10
CA ALA A 99 -2.29 -8.47 -14.50
C ALA A 99 -0.91 -8.06 -13.98
N PHE A 100 -0.13 -8.98 -13.40
CA PHE A 100 1.26 -8.67 -13.02
C PHE A 100 2.18 -8.49 -14.24
N ASN A 101 1.97 -9.21 -15.33
CA ASN A 101 2.70 -9.00 -16.58
C ASN A 101 2.45 -7.59 -17.12
N GLU A 102 1.18 -7.15 -17.21
CA GLU A 102 0.82 -5.78 -17.61
C GLU A 102 1.48 -4.71 -16.72
N VAL A 103 1.50 -4.94 -15.40
CA VAL A 103 2.16 -4.03 -14.44
C VAL A 103 3.64 -3.93 -14.74
N LEU A 104 4.33 -5.05 -14.96
CA LEU A 104 5.77 -5.11 -15.17
C LEU A 104 6.22 -4.62 -16.56
N GLU A 105 5.35 -4.69 -17.56
CA GLU A 105 5.55 -4.05 -18.86
C GLU A 105 5.54 -2.52 -18.72
N GLN A 106 4.67 -1.98 -17.87
CA GLN A 106 4.57 -0.54 -17.64
C GLN A 106 5.60 -0.02 -16.61
N ASP A 107 5.90 -0.80 -15.57
CA ASP A 107 6.83 -0.48 -14.48
C ASP A 107 7.76 -1.65 -14.20
N SER A 108 8.79 -1.80 -15.03
CA SER A 108 9.84 -2.81 -14.85
C SER A 108 10.78 -2.52 -13.67
N GLY A 109 10.64 -1.36 -13.02
CA GLY A 109 11.42 -0.96 -11.84
C GLY A 109 10.85 -1.44 -10.50
N SER A 110 9.73 -2.17 -10.49
CA SER A 110 9.05 -2.55 -9.26
C SER A 110 9.51 -3.90 -8.69
N ALA A 111 10.46 -3.88 -7.76
CA ALA A 111 10.91 -5.08 -7.04
C ALA A 111 9.74 -5.84 -6.38
N VAL A 112 8.78 -5.09 -5.79
CA VAL A 112 7.59 -5.68 -5.15
C VAL A 112 6.69 -6.40 -6.16
N SER A 113 6.58 -5.90 -7.40
CA SER A 113 5.77 -6.57 -8.44
C SER A 113 6.43 -7.88 -8.91
N PHE A 114 7.74 -7.91 -9.05
CA PHE A 114 8.49 -9.14 -9.30
C PHE A 114 8.31 -10.14 -8.15
N ALA A 115 8.46 -9.71 -6.89
CA ALA A 115 8.27 -10.59 -5.74
C ALA A 115 6.85 -11.20 -5.72
N ASN A 116 5.82 -10.40 -5.94
CA ASN A 116 4.44 -10.88 -5.94
C ASN A 116 4.16 -11.84 -7.11
N ARG A 117 4.68 -11.55 -8.32
CA ARG A 117 4.55 -12.46 -9.46
C ARG A 117 5.29 -13.77 -9.21
N GLY A 118 6.49 -13.71 -8.64
CA GLY A 118 7.24 -14.90 -8.23
C GLY A 118 6.49 -15.76 -7.21
N ILE A 119 5.85 -15.16 -6.20
CA ILE A 119 5.00 -15.88 -5.23
C ILE A 119 3.81 -16.56 -5.94
N LEU A 120 3.19 -15.87 -6.88
CA LEU A 120 2.09 -16.41 -7.66
C LEU A 120 2.55 -17.59 -8.55
N GLN A 121 3.65 -17.44 -9.26
CA GLN A 121 4.23 -18.48 -10.12
C GLN A 121 4.66 -19.70 -9.29
N ASP A 122 5.23 -19.50 -8.10
CA ASP A 122 5.56 -20.58 -7.16
C ASP A 122 4.30 -21.35 -6.73
N ARG A 123 3.22 -20.66 -6.38
CA ARG A 123 1.91 -21.26 -6.07
C ARG A 123 1.33 -22.06 -7.24
N MET A 124 1.56 -21.59 -8.47
CA MET A 124 1.13 -22.26 -9.70
C MET A 124 2.05 -23.41 -10.13
N GLY A 125 3.17 -23.67 -9.42
CA GLY A 125 4.16 -24.68 -9.77
C GLY A 125 5.10 -24.28 -10.92
N LEU A 126 5.10 -23.02 -11.32
CA LEU A 126 5.96 -22.45 -12.36
C LEU A 126 7.34 -22.07 -11.77
N TYR A 127 8.05 -23.06 -11.23
CA TYR A 127 9.24 -22.83 -10.41
C TYR A 127 10.39 -22.12 -11.13
N PRO A 128 10.74 -22.41 -12.39
CA PRO A 128 11.81 -21.69 -13.08
C PRO A 128 11.52 -20.19 -13.20
N GLN A 129 10.26 -19.84 -13.50
CA GLN A 129 9.82 -18.45 -13.59
C GLN A 129 9.83 -17.76 -12.22
N ALA A 130 9.35 -18.47 -11.18
CA ALA A 130 9.37 -17.97 -9.81
C ALA A 130 10.80 -17.67 -9.33
N ILE A 131 11.76 -18.55 -9.62
CA ILE A 131 13.18 -18.34 -9.31
C ILE A 131 13.70 -17.06 -9.98
N ALA A 132 13.42 -16.87 -11.26
CA ALA A 132 13.87 -15.69 -12.01
C ALA A 132 13.29 -14.39 -11.42
N ASP A 133 12.00 -14.40 -11.07
CA ASP A 133 11.33 -13.25 -10.49
C ASP A 133 11.81 -12.95 -9.05
N TYR A 134 12.05 -13.97 -8.22
CA TYR A 134 12.63 -13.80 -6.89
C TYR A 134 14.05 -13.24 -6.94
N ASP A 135 14.89 -13.74 -7.84
CA ASP A 135 16.24 -13.22 -8.06
C ASP A 135 16.20 -11.74 -8.46
N LYS A 136 15.31 -11.42 -9.39
CA LYS A 136 15.15 -10.05 -9.84
C LYS A 136 14.69 -9.14 -8.70
N ALA A 137 13.67 -9.55 -7.93
CA ALA A 137 13.16 -8.78 -6.80
C ALA A 137 14.24 -8.51 -5.75
N ILE A 138 14.98 -9.55 -5.32
CA ILE A 138 16.04 -9.44 -4.31
C ILE A 138 17.22 -8.61 -4.83
N SER A 139 17.57 -8.71 -6.12
CA SER A 139 18.65 -7.90 -6.71
C SER A 139 18.31 -6.41 -6.74
N MET A 140 17.02 -6.07 -6.89
CA MET A 140 16.53 -4.69 -6.90
C MET A 140 16.30 -4.12 -5.49
N ASP A 141 15.83 -4.95 -4.57
CA ASP A 141 15.60 -4.60 -3.17
C ASP A 141 15.96 -5.80 -2.27
N PRO A 142 17.18 -5.83 -1.71
CA PRO A 142 17.61 -6.92 -0.83
C PRO A 142 16.76 -7.10 0.42
N HIS A 143 16.09 -6.06 0.92
CA HIS A 143 15.24 -6.14 2.10
C HIS A 143 14.02 -7.04 1.91
N LEU A 144 13.55 -7.21 0.67
CA LEU A 144 12.50 -8.17 0.35
C LEU A 144 12.91 -9.63 0.65
N GLY A 145 14.22 -9.91 0.62
CA GLY A 145 14.78 -11.22 0.94
C GLY A 145 14.88 -11.53 2.43
N GLU A 146 14.94 -10.50 3.28
CA GLU A 146 15.22 -10.64 4.71
C GLU A 146 14.01 -11.08 5.54
N GLY A 147 12.80 -10.80 5.02
CA GLY A 147 11.55 -11.06 5.71
C GLY A 147 11.29 -10.08 6.85
N MET A 148 10.22 -10.35 7.60
CA MET A 148 9.78 -9.51 8.71
C MET A 148 10.69 -9.67 9.92
N ASP A 149 11.16 -8.56 10.52
CA ASP A 149 11.95 -8.60 11.75
C ASP A 149 11.18 -9.23 12.92
N TRP A 150 11.92 -9.64 13.97
CA TRP A 150 11.33 -10.34 15.13
C TRP A 150 10.30 -9.49 15.88
N PHE A 151 10.49 -8.16 15.94
CA PHE A 151 9.63 -7.25 16.66
C PHE A 151 8.28 -7.10 15.95
N THR A 152 8.27 -6.94 14.63
CA THR A 152 7.07 -6.90 13.81
C THR A 152 6.30 -8.23 13.89
N ARG A 153 7.03 -9.38 13.91
CA ARG A 153 6.41 -10.70 14.12
C ARG A 153 5.73 -10.83 15.47
N LEU A 154 6.38 -10.31 16.54
CA LEU A 154 5.84 -10.34 17.90
C LEU A 154 4.54 -9.52 17.97
N LEU A 155 4.51 -8.32 17.40
CA LEU A 155 3.34 -7.46 17.39
C LEU A 155 2.15 -8.06 16.61
N GLN A 156 2.42 -8.89 15.60
CA GLN A 156 1.41 -9.56 14.79
C GLN A 156 1.00 -10.95 15.33
N ASP A 157 1.46 -11.32 16.54
CA ASP A 157 1.21 -12.63 17.19
C ASP A 157 1.48 -13.85 16.29
N ARG A 158 2.43 -13.72 15.36
CA ARG A 158 2.82 -14.80 14.45
C ARG A 158 3.84 -15.72 15.12
N LYS A 159 3.37 -16.83 15.68
CA LYS A 159 4.20 -17.83 16.39
C LYS A 159 5.19 -18.57 15.49
N LYS A 160 4.92 -18.69 14.19
CA LYS A 160 5.84 -19.34 13.23
C LYS A 160 6.46 -18.27 12.32
N LYS A 161 7.79 -18.31 12.19
CA LYS A 161 8.52 -17.51 11.21
C LYS A 161 8.08 -17.95 9.81
N PRO A 162 7.43 -17.10 9.00
CA PRO A 162 7.16 -17.44 7.62
C PRO A 162 8.50 -17.58 6.89
N GLN A 163 8.55 -18.46 5.89
CA GLN A 163 9.72 -18.60 5.03
C GLN A 163 9.99 -17.26 4.32
N THR A 164 11.23 -16.78 4.37
CA THR A 164 11.62 -15.57 3.66
C THR A 164 11.71 -15.82 2.16
N LEU A 165 11.71 -14.76 1.36
CA LEU A 165 11.88 -14.87 -0.09
C LEU A 165 13.20 -15.55 -0.43
N THR A 166 14.30 -15.21 0.28
CA THR A 166 15.62 -15.83 0.12
C THR A 166 15.61 -17.32 0.47
N GLU A 167 15.03 -17.69 1.61
CA GLU A 167 14.90 -19.11 2.01
C GLU A 167 14.08 -19.91 0.99
N ARG A 168 12.98 -19.32 0.47
CA ARG A 168 12.17 -19.98 -0.56
C ARG A 168 12.93 -20.16 -1.87
N LEU A 169 13.62 -19.11 -2.31
CA LEU A 169 14.46 -19.17 -3.51
C LEU A 169 15.51 -20.28 -3.42
N GLN A 170 16.20 -20.42 -2.29
CA GLN A 170 17.17 -21.49 -2.06
C GLN A 170 16.52 -22.88 -2.15
N THR A 171 15.35 -23.06 -1.54
CA THR A 171 14.59 -24.31 -1.60
C THR A 171 14.21 -24.68 -3.03
N LEU A 172 13.74 -23.72 -3.82
CA LEU A 172 13.37 -23.97 -5.21
C LEU A 172 14.57 -24.31 -6.09
N ARG A 173 15.71 -23.65 -5.89
CA ARG A 173 16.96 -23.97 -6.60
C ARG A 173 17.48 -25.36 -6.29
N GLN A 174 17.42 -25.81 -5.04
CA GLN A 174 17.78 -27.17 -4.65
C GLN A 174 16.89 -28.19 -5.34
N ARG A 175 15.58 -27.95 -5.35
CA ARG A 175 14.60 -28.84 -6.01
C ARG A 175 14.78 -28.89 -7.54
N ASP A 176 15.13 -27.78 -8.16
CA ASP A 176 15.36 -27.72 -9.62
C ASP A 176 16.69 -28.40 -10.03
N ALA A 177 17.66 -28.47 -9.09
CA ALA A 177 18.94 -29.13 -9.29
C ALA A 177 18.88 -30.64 -9.05
N GLU A 178 17.83 -31.18 -8.41
CA GLU A 178 17.67 -32.63 -8.22
C GLU A 178 17.31 -33.31 -9.56
N PRO A 179 17.99 -34.43 -9.92
CA PRO A 179 17.66 -35.17 -11.13
C PRO A 179 16.20 -35.63 -11.06
N LYS A 180 15.41 -35.26 -12.06
CA LYS A 180 14.06 -35.82 -12.19
C LYS A 180 14.20 -37.30 -12.48
N GLU A 181 13.98 -38.14 -11.46
CA GLU A 181 13.87 -39.58 -11.66
C GLU A 181 12.77 -39.81 -12.72
N GLN A 182 13.20 -40.40 -13.85
CA GLN A 182 12.32 -40.76 -14.98
C GLN A 182 11.58 -42.06 -14.66
#